data_9a0fe51d2b76da1831e7899fad59097f
#
_entry.id   9a0fe51d2b76da1831e7899fad59097f
#
_cell.length_a   1.000
_cell.length_b   1.000
_cell.length_c   1.000
_cell.angle_alpha   90.00
_cell.angle_beta   90.00
_cell.angle_gamma   90.00
#
_symmetry.space_group_name_H-M   'P 1'
#
loop_
_entity.id
_entity.type
_entity.pdbx_description
1 polymer ?
#
loop_
_entity_poly.entity_id
_entity_poly.type
_entity_poly.pdbx_seq_one_letter_code
_entity_poly.pdbx_strand_id
1 'polypeptide(L)'
;MLGGEASLFDTGIAMLATSSHSLLQVAQDPRGVVTLTLNDGARFNALSAEMLTALQQALDAVAADETARVVVLAAAGKAFCAGHNLKDMAANPDLAYYQKLFAQCSRMMLSIQKLPVPVIARVQGMATAAGCQLVAQCDLAVASEAASFATSGIHYGLFCATPSVPLLRNMPAKRAMEMLLTGDFIDAQTALEQGLVNRVVAAEALDAEVEKLVQSILGKPRKAVAMGKAVVYQHRELGMEAAYQLAGQTMATNMMDEAAQEGARAFAEKRLPTWKS
;
A
#
# COMPACT_ATOMS: atom_id res chain seq x y z
N MET A 1 10.93 -38.11 41.71
CA MET A 1 11.88 -37.69 40.66
C MET A 1 11.13 -37.68 39.37
N LEU A 2 10.61 -36.54 38.96
CA LEU A 2 10.01 -36.32 37.65
C LEU A 2 10.42 -34.91 37.21
N GLY A 3 11.30 -34.89 36.23
CA GLY A 3 11.77 -33.65 35.60
C GLY A 3 10.69 -33.06 34.72
N GLY A 4 10.37 -31.79 34.96
CA GLY A 4 9.51 -30.99 34.10
C GLY A 4 10.33 -30.41 32.96
N GLU A 5 9.97 -30.73 31.74
CA GLU A 5 10.46 -30.05 30.53
C GLU A 5 9.83 -28.65 30.42
N ALA A 6 10.67 -27.64 30.40
CA ALA A 6 10.28 -26.26 30.15
C ALA A 6 10.09 -26.06 28.65
N SER A 7 8.89 -25.68 28.26
CA SER A 7 8.53 -25.25 26.91
C SER A 7 9.21 -23.91 26.58
N LEU A 8 10.13 -23.94 25.61
CA LEU A 8 10.77 -22.81 25.00
C LEU A 8 9.96 -22.35 23.76
N PHE A 9 8.95 -21.53 23.92
CA PHE A 9 8.40 -20.68 22.84
C PHE A 9 7.73 -19.46 23.45
N ASP A 10 8.57 -18.51 23.87
CA ASP A 10 8.11 -17.14 24.14
C ASP A 10 8.75 -16.23 23.08
N THR A 11 8.09 -16.10 21.93
CA THR A 11 8.46 -15.14 20.89
C THR A 11 7.91 -13.77 21.32
N GLY A 12 8.76 -13.00 21.99
CA GLY A 12 8.46 -11.62 22.40
C GLY A 12 8.15 -10.71 21.21
N ILE A 13 6.86 -10.55 20.93
CA ILE A 13 6.37 -9.46 20.08
C ILE A 13 6.39 -8.21 20.97
N ALA A 14 7.30 -7.27 20.71
CA ALA A 14 7.25 -5.95 21.30
C ALA A 14 6.03 -5.21 20.72
N MET A 15 4.88 -5.36 21.35
CA MET A 15 3.69 -4.57 21.04
C MET A 15 3.93 -3.15 21.58
N LEU A 16 4.14 -2.18 20.69
CA LEU A 16 3.86 -0.78 21.02
C LEU A 16 2.41 -0.71 21.49
N ALA A 17 2.18 -0.11 22.66
CA ALA A 17 0.91 -0.10 23.37
C ALA A 17 -0.23 0.38 22.46
N THR A 18 -1.03 -0.54 21.94
CA THR A 18 -2.21 -0.26 21.14
C THR A 18 -3.38 -0.03 22.09
N SER A 19 -3.96 1.17 22.09
CA SER A 19 -5.28 1.35 22.69
C SER A 19 -6.28 0.53 21.86
N SER A 20 -7.08 -0.30 22.52
CA SER A 20 -8.03 -1.25 21.89
C SER A 20 -9.17 -0.60 21.08
N HIS A 21 -9.15 0.72 20.89
CA HIS A 21 -10.15 1.53 20.18
C HIS A 21 -9.54 2.48 19.13
N SER A 22 -8.29 2.26 18.69
CA SER A 22 -7.69 3.06 17.64
C SER A 22 -8.32 2.74 16.29
N LEU A 23 -8.63 3.78 15.49
CA LEU A 23 -9.11 3.64 14.11
C LEU A 23 -8.09 2.96 13.19
N LEU A 24 -6.82 3.07 13.51
CA LEU A 24 -5.71 2.45 12.82
C LEU A 24 -4.86 1.67 13.82
N GLN A 25 -4.63 0.40 13.56
CA GLN A 25 -3.67 -0.40 14.31
C GLN A 25 -2.34 -0.42 13.56
N VAL A 26 -1.24 -0.26 14.29
CA VAL A 26 0.13 -0.26 13.75
C VAL A 26 0.91 -1.34 14.49
N ALA A 27 1.52 -2.24 13.73
CA ALA A 27 2.41 -3.26 14.26
C ALA A 27 3.67 -3.34 13.39
N GLN A 28 4.81 -3.57 14.01
CA GLN A 28 6.07 -3.81 13.30
C GLN A 28 6.72 -5.07 13.82
N ASP A 29 7.16 -5.94 12.91
CA ASP A 29 7.89 -7.14 13.28
C ASP A 29 9.42 -6.90 13.25
N PRO A 30 10.22 -7.81 13.84
CA PRO A 30 11.68 -7.67 13.88
C PRO A 30 12.37 -7.63 12.51
N ARG A 31 11.68 -8.01 11.43
CA ARG A 31 12.18 -7.96 10.06
C ARG A 31 12.01 -6.58 9.41
N GLY A 32 11.33 -5.65 10.10
CA GLY A 32 10.98 -4.34 9.60
C GLY A 32 9.72 -4.32 8.72
N VAL A 33 8.85 -5.33 8.85
CA VAL A 33 7.54 -5.34 8.21
C VAL A 33 6.56 -4.54 9.07
N VAL A 34 6.06 -3.44 8.54
CA VAL A 34 5.09 -2.59 9.23
C VAL A 34 3.70 -2.91 8.71
N THR A 35 2.80 -3.36 9.56
CA THR A 35 1.39 -3.60 9.22
C THR A 35 0.53 -2.45 9.72
N LEU A 36 -0.15 -1.78 8.80
CA LEU A 36 -1.15 -0.75 9.07
C LEU A 36 -2.53 -1.36 8.82
N THR A 37 -3.32 -1.55 9.87
CA THR A 37 -4.65 -2.14 9.76
C THR A 37 -5.72 -1.09 10.01
N LEU A 38 -6.52 -0.77 8.97
CA LEU A 38 -7.74 0.03 9.12
C LEU A 38 -8.69 -0.71 10.06
N ASN A 39 -9.08 -0.11 11.17
CA ASN A 39 -9.77 -0.80 12.26
C ASN A 39 -11.12 -0.15 12.63
N ASP A 40 -11.88 0.20 11.61
CA ASP A 40 -13.24 0.72 11.75
C ASP A 40 -14.23 -0.10 10.92
N GLY A 41 -14.15 -1.43 11.07
CA GLY A 41 -14.96 -2.38 10.29
C GLY A 41 -16.47 -2.16 10.41
N ALA A 42 -16.97 -1.62 11.53
CA ALA A 42 -18.38 -1.28 11.72
C ALA A 42 -18.83 -0.16 10.76
N ARG A 43 -17.96 0.73 10.35
CA ARG A 43 -18.18 1.79 9.35
C ARG A 43 -17.47 1.51 8.03
N PHE A 44 -17.20 0.22 7.74
CA PHE A 44 -16.54 -0.24 6.51
C PHE A 44 -15.21 0.45 6.24
N ASN A 45 -14.47 0.79 7.30
CA ASN A 45 -13.17 1.46 7.25
C ASN A 45 -13.20 2.77 6.43
N ALA A 46 -14.25 3.57 6.63
CA ALA A 46 -14.42 4.81 5.91
C ALA A 46 -13.26 5.79 6.20
N LEU A 47 -12.79 6.49 5.17
CA LEU A 47 -11.75 7.50 5.26
C LEU A 47 -12.33 8.83 5.80
N SER A 48 -12.63 8.84 7.11
CA SER A 48 -12.94 10.07 7.84
C SER A 48 -11.69 10.95 7.99
N ALA A 49 -11.85 12.20 8.39
CA ALA A 49 -10.73 13.10 8.65
C ALA A 49 -9.77 12.54 9.74
N GLU A 50 -10.33 11.85 10.75
CA GLU A 50 -9.56 11.20 11.81
C GLU A 50 -8.77 9.98 11.28
N MET A 51 -9.39 9.12 10.45
CA MET A 51 -8.71 8.00 9.81
C MET A 51 -7.59 8.48 8.89
N LEU A 52 -7.84 9.52 8.09
CA LEU A 52 -6.82 10.13 7.24
C LEU A 52 -5.66 10.71 8.06
N THR A 53 -5.95 11.32 9.22
CA THR A 53 -4.92 11.84 10.14
C THR A 53 -4.09 10.68 10.71
N ALA A 54 -4.73 9.61 11.17
CA ALA A 54 -4.04 8.45 11.72
C ALA A 54 -3.13 7.77 10.67
N LEU A 55 -3.64 7.60 9.44
CA LEU A 55 -2.84 7.07 8.32
C LEU A 55 -1.65 7.98 8.00
N GLN A 56 -1.85 9.31 7.92
CA GLN A 56 -0.77 10.24 7.65
C GLN A 56 0.33 10.14 8.71
N GLN A 57 -0.03 10.15 9.99
CA GLN A 57 0.91 10.04 11.10
C GLN A 57 1.69 8.72 11.07
N ALA A 58 1.02 7.60 10.77
CA ALA A 58 1.67 6.31 10.64
C ALA A 58 2.65 6.26 9.44
N LEU A 59 2.25 6.82 8.30
CA LEU A 59 3.11 6.89 7.11
C LEU A 59 4.32 7.80 7.35
N ASP A 60 4.14 8.93 8.05
CA ASP A 60 5.23 9.84 8.40
C ASP A 60 6.23 9.16 9.36
N ALA A 61 5.72 8.38 10.33
CA ALA A 61 6.56 7.59 11.24
C ALA A 61 7.36 6.52 10.48
N VAL A 62 6.72 5.79 9.54
CA VAL A 62 7.41 4.81 8.68
C VAL A 62 8.47 5.48 7.79
N ALA A 63 8.18 6.67 7.28
CA ALA A 63 9.14 7.41 6.44
C ALA A 63 10.43 7.77 7.21
N ALA A 64 10.32 8.03 8.51
CA ALA A 64 11.43 8.36 9.40
C ALA A 64 12.14 7.13 9.98
N ASP A 65 11.54 5.93 9.88
CA ASP A 65 12.09 4.69 10.44
C ASP A 65 13.05 4.01 9.45
N GLU A 66 14.33 4.05 9.76
CA GLU A 66 15.37 3.38 8.96
C GLU A 66 15.30 1.85 9.02
N THR A 67 14.62 1.28 10.01
CA THR A 67 14.44 -0.18 10.15
C THR A 67 13.27 -0.70 9.33
N ALA A 68 12.34 0.15 8.93
CA ALA A 68 11.21 -0.23 8.08
C ALA A 68 11.70 -0.75 6.70
N ARG A 69 11.13 -1.87 6.26
CA ARG A 69 11.50 -2.55 5.01
C ARG A 69 10.34 -2.65 4.01
N VAL A 70 9.14 -2.83 4.50
CA VAL A 70 7.92 -2.96 3.71
C VAL A 70 6.71 -2.60 4.58
N VAL A 71 5.69 -2.00 3.98
CA VAL A 71 4.40 -1.74 4.63
C VAL A 71 3.36 -2.70 4.05
N VAL A 72 2.58 -3.35 4.92
CA VAL A 72 1.36 -4.05 4.55
C VAL A 72 0.17 -3.22 5.03
N LEU A 73 -0.62 -2.72 4.09
CA LEU A 73 -1.87 -2.01 4.38
C LEU A 73 -3.02 -3.00 4.35
N ALA A 74 -3.59 -3.27 5.50
CA ALA A 74 -4.67 -4.22 5.73
C ALA A 74 -5.92 -3.55 6.29
N ALA A 75 -6.99 -4.28 6.41
CA ALA A 75 -8.23 -3.78 7.00
C ALA A 75 -8.97 -4.86 7.79
N ALA A 76 -9.58 -4.47 8.90
CA ALA A 76 -10.45 -5.33 9.71
C ALA A 76 -11.88 -5.37 9.15
N GLY A 77 -12.60 -6.45 9.41
CA GLY A 77 -14.00 -6.60 9.02
C GLY A 77 -14.20 -7.02 7.56
N LYS A 78 -15.44 -6.86 7.06
CA LYS A 78 -15.88 -7.40 5.77
C LYS A 78 -15.39 -6.61 4.57
N ALA A 79 -15.22 -5.29 4.72
CA ALA A 79 -14.75 -4.40 3.66
C ALA A 79 -13.30 -4.00 3.89
N PHE A 80 -12.55 -3.83 2.80
CA PHE A 80 -11.27 -3.17 2.88
C PHE A 80 -11.45 -1.68 3.20
N CYS A 81 -12.17 -0.94 2.35
CA CYS A 81 -12.46 0.47 2.58
C CYS A 81 -13.60 0.97 1.67
N ALA A 82 -14.60 1.63 2.24
CA ALA A 82 -15.74 2.18 1.52
C ALA A 82 -15.53 3.60 0.96
N GLY A 83 -14.34 4.19 1.15
CA GLY A 83 -14.07 5.57 0.76
C GLY A 83 -14.46 6.60 1.82
N HIS A 84 -14.69 7.85 1.43
CA HIS A 84 -15.02 8.91 2.38
C HIS A 84 -16.34 8.67 3.11
N ASN A 85 -16.45 9.19 4.33
CA ASN A 85 -17.68 9.15 5.10
C ASN A 85 -18.71 10.15 4.52
N LEU A 86 -19.66 9.65 3.73
CA LEU A 86 -20.69 10.50 3.09
C LEU A 86 -21.62 11.17 4.10
N LYS A 87 -21.79 10.59 5.31
CA LYS A 87 -22.61 11.22 6.37
C LYS A 87 -21.94 12.49 6.88
N ASP A 88 -20.62 12.45 7.12
CA ASP A 88 -19.86 13.62 7.55
C ASP A 88 -19.86 14.69 6.45
N MET A 89 -19.71 14.27 5.19
CA MET A 89 -19.80 15.19 4.04
C MET A 89 -21.16 15.85 3.92
N ALA A 90 -22.24 15.09 4.10
CA ALA A 90 -23.61 15.64 4.05
C ALA A 90 -23.92 16.58 5.23
N ALA A 91 -23.32 16.33 6.40
CA ALA A 91 -23.47 17.18 7.58
C ALA A 91 -22.70 18.51 7.46
N ASN A 92 -21.72 18.59 6.56
CA ASN A 92 -20.88 19.78 6.34
C ASN A 92 -20.87 20.20 4.87
N PRO A 93 -22.01 20.70 4.31
CA PRO A 93 -22.14 21.05 2.89
C PRO A 93 -21.47 22.40 2.60
N ASP A 94 -20.15 22.45 2.73
CA ASP A 94 -19.33 23.63 2.55
C ASP A 94 -18.13 23.34 1.64
N LEU A 95 -17.86 24.23 0.69
CA LEU A 95 -16.77 24.10 -0.28
C LEU A 95 -15.41 24.01 0.40
N ALA A 96 -15.16 24.85 1.41
CA ALA A 96 -13.87 24.86 2.11
C ALA A 96 -13.66 23.56 2.90
N TYR A 97 -14.72 22.98 3.49
CA TYR A 97 -14.67 21.67 4.12
C TYR A 97 -14.26 20.58 3.11
N TYR A 98 -14.92 20.53 1.93
CA TYR A 98 -14.60 19.54 0.91
C TYR A 98 -13.18 19.71 0.36
N GLN A 99 -12.75 20.93 0.11
CA GLN A 99 -11.38 21.24 -0.32
C GLN A 99 -10.34 20.74 0.71
N LYS A 100 -10.58 20.99 2.00
CA LYS A 100 -9.72 20.54 3.09
C LYS A 100 -9.66 19.00 3.17
N LEU A 101 -10.81 18.33 3.13
CA LEU A 101 -10.91 16.87 3.20
C LEU A 101 -10.18 16.20 2.02
N PHE A 102 -10.44 16.63 0.79
CA PHE A 102 -9.80 16.04 -0.39
C PHE A 102 -8.32 16.39 -0.49
N ALA A 103 -7.90 17.56 -0.03
CA ALA A 103 -6.48 17.89 0.07
C ALA A 103 -5.76 17.04 1.13
N GLN A 104 -6.40 16.77 2.28
CA GLN A 104 -5.87 15.87 3.30
C GLN A 104 -5.72 14.44 2.75
N CYS A 105 -6.75 13.93 2.09
CA CYS A 105 -6.70 12.61 1.44
C CYS A 105 -5.59 12.54 0.40
N SER A 106 -5.48 13.52 -0.48
CA SER A 106 -4.45 13.58 -1.52
C SER A 106 -3.03 13.61 -0.95
N ARG A 107 -2.80 14.36 0.14
CA ARG A 107 -1.49 14.35 0.83
C ARG A 107 -1.15 12.96 1.36
N MET A 108 -2.10 12.30 2.03
CA MET A 108 -1.91 10.94 2.56
C MET A 108 -1.62 9.94 1.42
N MET A 109 -2.35 10.00 0.30
CA MET A 109 -2.11 9.16 -0.87
C MET A 109 -0.70 9.40 -1.46
N LEU A 110 -0.28 10.66 -1.57
CA LEU A 110 1.07 10.99 -2.04
C LEU A 110 2.17 10.52 -1.07
N SER A 111 1.89 10.44 0.23
CA SER A 111 2.84 9.89 1.21
C SER A 111 3.11 8.42 0.94
N ILE A 112 2.11 7.62 0.55
CA ILE A 112 2.30 6.21 0.13
C ILE A 112 3.31 6.11 -1.01
N GLN A 113 3.16 6.95 -2.03
CA GLN A 113 4.07 6.99 -3.18
C GLN A 113 5.50 7.38 -2.79
N LYS A 114 5.64 8.33 -1.85
CA LYS A 114 6.92 8.91 -1.44
C LYS A 114 7.67 8.08 -0.39
N LEU A 115 7.03 7.09 0.23
CA LEU A 115 7.70 6.22 1.20
C LEU A 115 8.95 5.58 0.59
N PRO A 116 10.07 5.50 1.35
CA PRO A 116 11.29 4.83 0.90
C PRO A 116 11.17 3.30 0.89
N VAL A 117 10.01 2.77 1.25
CA VAL A 117 9.72 1.34 1.29
C VAL A 117 8.44 1.03 0.53
N PRO A 118 8.31 -0.17 -0.07
CA PRO A 118 7.10 -0.57 -0.78
C PRO A 118 5.89 -0.70 0.16
N VAL A 119 4.70 -0.41 -0.39
CA VAL A 119 3.42 -0.60 0.28
C VAL A 119 2.60 -1.65 -0.48
N ILE A 120 2.18 -2.69 0.21
CA ILE A 120 1.37 -3.79 -0.32
C ILE A 120 -0.04 -3.68 0.25
N ALA A 121 -1.06 -3.50 -0.58
CA ALA A 121 -2.44 -3.61 -0.14
C ALA A 121 -2.83 -5.09 0.00
N ARG A 122 -3.35 -5.46 1.19
CA ARG A 122 -3.94 -6.76 1.49
C ARG A 122 -5.46 -6.61 1.50
N VAL A 123 -6.11 -6.97 0.41
CA VAL A 123 -7.52 -6.65 0.14
C VAL A 123 -8.39 -7.88 0.35
N GLN A 124 -9.05 -7.97 1.51
CA GLN A 124 -9.91 -9.11 1.86
C GLN A 124 -11.35 -8.98 1.36
N GLY A 125 -11.78 -7.79 0.94
CA GLY A 125 -13.18 -7.52 0.58
C GLY A 125 -13.34 -6.24 -0.22
N MET A 126 -14.52 -5.66 -0.19
CA MET A 126 -14.88 -4.48 -0.98
C MET A 126 -13.97 -3.29 -0.75
N ALA A 127 -13.49 -2.70 -1.85
CA ALA A 127 -12.77 -1.42 -1.90
C ALA A 127 -13.46 -0.49 -2.90
N THR A 128 -14.10 0.60 -2.45
CA THR A 128 -14.85 1.48 -3.34
C THR A 128 -14.53 2.96 -3.13
N ALA A 129 -14.75 3.77 -4.15
CA ALA A 129 -14.49 5.20 -4.16
C ALA A 129 -13.02 5.50 -3.72
N ALA A 130 -12.79 6.30 -2.67
CA ALA A 130 -11.46 6.56 -2.13
C ALA A 130 -10.79 5.30 -1.53
N GLY A 131 -11.55 4.24 -1.22
CA GLY A 131 -11.00 2.92 -0.85
C GLY A 131 -10.37 2.19 -2.04
N CYS A 132 -10.98 2.25 -3.21
CA CYS A 132 -10.40 1.77 -4.47
C CYS A 132 -9.17 2.61 -4.86
N GLN A 133 -9.24 3.95 -4.67
CA GLN A 133 -8.07 4.85 -4.81
C GLN A 133 -6.90 4.39 -3.94
N LEU A 134 -7.16 4.03 -2.68
CA LEU A 134 -6.14 3.60 -1.72
C LEU A 134 -5.44 2.33 -2.19
N VAL A 135 -6.18 1.35 -2.72
CA VAL A 135 -5.60 0.14 -3.33
C VAL A 135 -4.74 0.51 -4.54
N ALA A 136 -5.28 1.30 -5.47
CA ALA A 136 -4.57 1.73 -6.68
C ALA A 136 -3.32 2.59 -6.39
N GLN A 137 -3.27 3.24 -5.22
CA GLN A 137 -2.14 4.07 -4.80
C GLN A 137 -1.00 3.27 -4.18
N CYS A 138 -1.27 2.06 -3.67
CA CYS A 138 -0.22 1.16 -3.18
C CYS A 138 0.67 0.67 -4.32
N ASP A 139 1.92 0.32 -4.01
CA ASP A 139 2.87 -0.17 -5.01
C ASP A 139 2.48 -1.56 -5.54
N LEU A 140 1.91 -2.38 -4.67
CA LEU A 140 1.45 -3.73 -4.96
C LEU A 140 0.11 -3.99 -4.26
N ALA A 141 -0.69 -4.92 -4.79
CA ALA A 141 -1.93 -5.35 -4.17
C ALA A 141 -2.16 -6.85 -4.35
N VAL A 142 -2.57 -7.51 -3.28
CA VAL A 142 -3.07 -8.89 -3.28
C VAL A 142 -4.52 -8.87 -2.81
N ALA A 143 -5.41 -9.45 -3.60
CA ALA A 143 -6.82 -9.51 -3.29
C ALA A 143 -7.27 -10.95 -3.01
N SER A 144 -8.27 -11.10 -2.13
CA SER A 144 -9.03 -12.34 -2.07
C SER A 144 -10.01 -12.42 -3.23
N GLU A 145 -10.43 -13.64 -3.60
CA GLU A 145 -11.47 -13.87 -4.61
C GLU A 145 -12.81 -13.17 -4.25
N ALA A 146 -13.04 -12.92 -2.96
CA ALA A 146 -14.22 -12.21 -2.48
C ALA A 146 -14.13 -10.68 -2.57
N ALA A 147 -12.97 -10.14 -2.97
CA ALA A 147 -12.80 -8.70 -3.11
C ALA A 147 -13.54 -8.16 -4.35
N SER A 148 -14.01 -6.93 -4.23
CA SER A 148 -14.65 -6.21 -5.32
C SER A 148 -14.23 -4.74 -5.31
N PHE A 149 -14.20 -4.12 -6.48
CA PHE A 149 -13.67 -2.78 -6.65
C PHE A 149 -14.64 -1.92 -7.47
N ALA A 150 -14.82 -0.67 -7.05
CA ALA A 150 -15.67 0.28 -7.77
C ALA A 150 -15.25 1.73 -7.53
N THR A 151 -15.76 2.62 -8.35
CA THR A 151 -15.75 4.08 -8.11
C THR A 151 -17.19 4.57 -7.94
N SER A 152 -17.87 4.01 -6.94
CA SER A 152 -19.33 4.10 -6.75
C SER A 152 -19.87 5.51 -6.39
N GLY A 153 -19.00 6.52 -6.20
CA GLY A 153 -19.45 7.90 -5.92
C GLY A 153 -20.42 8.47 -6.95
N ILE A 154 -20.29 8.05 -8.22
CA ILE A 154 -21.15 8.52 -9.31
C ILE A 154 -22.63 8.17 -9.10
N HIS A 155 -22.94 7.05 -8.41
CA HIS A 155 -24.32 6.68 -8.06
C HIS A 155 -25.00 7.69 -7.14
N TYR A 156 -24.19 8.51 -6.44
CA TYR A 156 -24.65 9.59 -5.55
C TYR A 156 -24.38 10.98 -6.14
N GLY A 157 -24.12 11.06 -7.45
CA GLY A 157 -23.86 12.34 -8.15
C GLY A 157 -22.45 12.92 -7.92
N LEU A 158 -21.54 12.17 -7.29
CA LEU A 158 -20.16 12.58 -7.04
C LEU A 158 -19.21 11.78 -7.94
N PHE A 159 -18.69 12.42 -9.00
CA PHE A 159 -17.68 11.80 -9.82
C PHE A 159 -16.38 11.56 -9.01
N CYS A 160 -15.84 10.36 -9.09
CA CYS A 160 -14.64 9.95 -8.36
C CYS A 160 -13.35 10.54 -8.96
N ALA A 161 -13.22 11.89 -8.95
CA ALA A 161 -12.11 12.60 -9.58
C ALA A 161 -10.75 12.26 -8.98
N THR A 162 -10.61 12.26 -7.64
CA THR A 162 -9.35 11.88 -6.99
C THR A 162 -9.01 10.40 -7.16
N PRO A 163 -9.95 9.44 -7.09
CA PRO A 163 -9.70 8.04 -7.43
C PRO A 163 -9.23 7.83 -8.88
N SER A 164 -9.68 8.65 -9.83
CA SER A 164 -9.26 8.53 -11.23
C SER A 164 -7.74 8.69 -11.42
N VAL A 165 -7.07 9.43 -10.52
CA VAL A 165 -5.63 9.72 -10.64
C VAL A 165 -4.78 8.43 -10.61
N PRO A 166 -4.81 7.59 -9.57
CA PRO A 166 -4.07 6.35 -9.58
C PRO A 166 -4.69 5.26 -10.47
N LEU A 167 -6.02 5.24 -10.67
CA LEU A 167 -6.65 4.25 -11.55
C LEU A 167 -6.16 4.35 -12.98
N LEU A 168 -6.16 5.56 -13.58
CA LEU A 168 -5.66 5.78 -14.95
C LEU A 168 -4.14 5.55 -15.09
N ARG A 169 -3.42 5.46 -13.98
CA ARG A 169 -2.00 5.14 -13.98
C ARG A 169 -1.70 3.65 -13.88
N ASN A 170 -2.68 2.84 -13.51
CA ASN A 170 -2.52 1.39 -13.31
C ASN A 170 -3.35 0.56 -14.27
N MET A 171 -4.51 1.06 -14.71
CA MET A 171 -5.45 0.33 -15.57
C MET A 171 -5.47 0.89 -16.99
N PRO A 172 -5.87 0.08 -18.00
CA PRO A 172 -6.16 0.58 -19.34
C PRO A 172 -7.22 1.68 -19.29
N ALA A 173 -6.99 2.80 -19.97
CA ALA A 173 -7.82 4.00 -19.86
C ALA A 173 -9.33 3.74 -20.11
N LYS A 174 -9.67 2.89 -21.07
CA LYS A 174 -11.08 2.53 -21.35
C LYS A 174 -11.75 1.82 -20.16
N ARG A 175 -11.02 0.92 -19.47
CA ARG A 175 -11.53 0.18 -18.32
C ARG A 175 -11.69 1.07 -17.09
N ALA A 176 -10.70 1.94 -16.86
CA ALA A 176 -10.81 2.95 -15.79
C ALA A 176 -11.98 3.91 -16.05
N MET A 177 -12.18 4.37 -17.29
CA MET A 177 -13.30 5.24 -17.65
C MET A 177 -14.65 4.53 -17.49
N GLU A 178 -14.76 3.26 -17.83
CA GLU A 178 -15.97 2.46 -17.60
C GLU A 178 -16.34 2.46 -16.11
N MET A 179 -15.40 2.08 -15.22
CA MET A 179 -15.60 2.14 -13.77
C MET A 179 -16.01 3.54 -13.28
N LEU A 180 -15.34 4.59 -13.77
CA LEU A 180 -15.56 5.97 -13.34
C LEU A 180 -16.93 6.54 -13.76
N LEU A 181 -17.42 6.14 -14.94
CA LEU A 181 -18.66 6.66 -15.51
C LEU A 181 -19.88 5.85 -15.09
N THR A 182 -19.72 4.54 -14.88
CA THR A 182 -20.83 3.65 -14.48
C THR A 182 -20.93 3.51 -12.96
N GLY A 183 -19.78 3.50 -12.25
CA GLY A 183 -19.71 3.19 -10.83
C GLY A 183 -19.89 1.69 -10.52
N ASP A 184 -19.96 0.85 -11.54
CA ASP A 184 -20.18 -0.58 -11.39
C ASP A 184 -18.99 -1.27 -10.72
N PHE A 185 -19.32 -2.34 -9.98
CA PHE A 185 -18.30 -3.16 -9.35
C PHE A 185 -17.67 -4.14 -10.34
N ILE A 186 -16.37 -4.24 -10.29
CA ILE A 186 -15.61 -5.33 -10.89
C ILE A 186 -15.19 -6.32 -9.80
N ASP A 187 -15.11 -7.59 -10.12
CA ASP A 187 -14.61 -8.63 -9.24
C ASP A 187 -13.07 -8.65 -9.17
N ALA A 188 -12.53 -9.47 -8.29
CA ALA A 188 -11.09 -9.56 -8.08
C ALA A 188 -10.35 -10.07 -9.33
N GLN A 189 -10.93 -11.02 -10.08
CA GLN A 189 -10.31 -11.56 -11.28
C GLN A 189 -10.24 -10.52 -12.39
N THR A 190 -11.29 -9.75 -12.60
CA THR A 190 -11.32 -8.61 -13.53
C THR A 190 -10.30 -7.56 -13.13
N ALA A 191 -10.18 -7.26 -11.81
CA ALA A 191 -9.19 -6.32 -11.29
C ALA A 191 -7.74 -6.79 -11.55
N LEU A 192 -7.46 -8.10 -11.48
CA LEU A 192 -6.20 -8.70 -11.85
C LEU A 192 -5.91 -8.54 -13.35
N GLU A 193 -6.87 -8.91 -14.21
CA GLU A 193 -6.73 -8.82 -15.67
C GLU A 193 -6.52 -7.38 -16.15
N GLN A 194 -7.06 -6.40 -15.42
CA GLN A 194 -6.94 -4.98 -15.75
C GLN A 194 -5.75 -4.29 -15.07
N GLY A 195 -4.98 -4.99 -14.24
CA GLY A 195 -3.76 -4.47 -13.62
C GLY A 195 -3.99 -3.62 -12.36
N LEU A 196 -5.20 -3.65 -11.79
CA LEU A 196 -5.49 -2.97 -10.52
C LEU A 196 -4.86 -3.71 -9.32
N VAL A 197 -4.80 -5.04 -9.39
CA VAL A 197 -4.14 -5.89 -8.39
C VAL A 197 -3.14 -6.82 -9.04
N ASN A 198 -2.14 -7.29 -8.28
CA ASN A 198 -1.07 -8.16 -8.78
C ASN A 198 -1.42 -9.65 -8.69
N ARG A 199 -2.23 -10.03 -7.70
CA ARG A 199 -2.56 -11.43 -7.41
C ARG A 199 -3.96 -11.54 -6.82
N VAL A 200 -4.61 -12.67 -7.13
CA VAL A 200 -5.91 -13.05 -6.55
C VAL A 200 -5.80 -14.48 -6.04
N VAL A 201 -6.25 -14.69 -4.80
CA VAL A 201 -6.20 -16.00 -4.13
C VAL A 201 -7.44 -16.23 -3.27
N ALA A 202 -7.69 -17.46 -2.88
CA ALA A 202 -8.71 -17.77 -1.89
C ALA A 202 -8.47 -17.01 -0.57
N ALA A 203 -9.52 -16.68 0.15
CA ALA A 203 -9.45 -15.80 1.33
C ALA A 203 -8.48 -16.32 2.40
N GLU A 204 -8.44 -17.62 2.62
CA GLU A 204 -7.54 -18.28 3.57
C GLU A 204 -6.06 -18.27 3.13
N ALA A 205 -5.78 -18.08 1.86
CA ALA A 205 -4.43 -17.99 1.31
C ALA A 205 -3.89 -16.56 1.24
N LEU A 206 -4.71 -15.54 1.55
CA LEU A 206 -4.37 -14.14 1.33
C LEU A 206 -3.12 -13.72 2.10
N ASP A 207 -3.00 -14.07 3.37
CA ASP A 207 -1.84 -13.72 4.20
C ASP A 207 -0.55 -14.40 3.69
N ALA A 208 -0.64 -15.68 3.33
CA ALA A 208 0.49 -16.41 2.80
C ALA A 208 0.98 -15.83 1.45
N GLU A 209 0.06 -15.34 0.62
CA GLU A 209 0.41 -14.75 -0.67
C GLU A 209 1.04 -13.35 -0.52
N VAL A 210 0.55 -12.54 0.43
CA VAL A 210 1.18 -11.27 0.81
C VAL A 210 2.59 -11.54 1.36
N GLU A 211 2.75 -12.54 2.24
CA GLU A 211 4.05 -12.90 2.81
C GLU A 211 5.07 -13.31 1.75
N LYS A 212 4.68 -13.98 0.66
CA LYS A 212 5.60 -14.27 -0.45
C LYS A 212 6.17 -13.01 -1.10
N LEU A 213 5.35 -11.95 -1.26
CA LEU A 213 5.82 -10.65 -1.75
C LEU A 213 6.76 -9.99 -0.74
N VAL A 214 6.37 -10.00 0.54
CA VAL A 214 7.17 -9.47 1.65
C VAL A 214 8.56 -10.14 1.65
N GLN A 215 8.64 -11.46 1.66
CA GLN A 215 9.90 -12.20 1.65
C GLN A 215 10.76 -11.87 0.41
N SER A 216 10.13 -11.78 -0.75
CA SER A 216 10.84 -11.39 -1.98
C SER A 216 11.48 -10.00 -1.87
N ILE A 217 10.78 -9.04 -1.25
CA ILE A 217 11.27 -7.66 -1.04
C ILE A 217 12.37 -7.64 0.03
N LEU A 218 12.15 -8.32 1.16
CA LEU A 218 13.12 -8.39 2.25
C LEU A 218 14.46 -8.98 1.81
N GLY A 219 14.45 -9.89 0.84
CA GLY A 219 15.66 -10.45 0.22
C GLY A 219 16.45 -9.47 -0.66
N LYS A 220 16.04 -8.20 -0.79
CA LYS A 220 16.72 -7.19 -1.62
C LYS A 220 17.32 -6.09 -0.74
N PRO A 221 18.41 -5.41 -1.18
CA PRO A 221 18.97 -4.27 -0.46
C PRO A 221 17.94 -3.14 -0.35
N ARG A 222 17.69 -2.66 0.88
CA ARG A 222 16.72 -1.60 1.16
C ARG A 222 16.93 -0.36 0.29
N LYS A 223 18.18 0.08 0.17
CA LYS A 223 18.54 1.28 -0.59
C LYS A 223 18.23 1.15 -2.08
N ALA A 224 18.50 -0.02 -2.68
CA ALA A 224 18.15 -0.26 -4.07
C ALA A 224 16.64 -0.23 -4.30
N VAL A 225 15.86 -0.83 -3.39
CA VAL A 225 14.37 -0.79 -3.44
C VAL A 225 13.87 0.65 -3.32
N ALA A 226 14.40 1.43 -2.36
CA ALA A 226 14.00 2.83 -2.16
C ALA A 226 14.31 3.71 -3.37
N MET A 227 15.51 3.61 -3.93
CA MET A 227 15.92 4.34 -5.14
C MET A 227 15.07 3.94 -6.34
N GLY A 228 14.84 2.63 -6.51
CA GLY A 228 14.02 2.09 -7.60
C GLY A 228 12.58 2.60 -7.54
N LYS A 229 11.93 2.54 -6.36
CA LYS A 229 10.59 3.09 -6.17
C LYS A 229 10.54 4.59 -6.49
N ALA A 230 11.45 5.37 -5.93
CA ALA A 230 11.49 6.81 -6.14
C ALA A 230 11.64 7.18 -7.62
N VAL A 231 12.59 6.56 -8.34
CA VAL A 231 12.84 6.87 -9.75
C VAL A 231 11.67 6.48 -10.64
N VAL A 232 11.00 5.34 -10.39
CA VAL A 232 9.84 4.91 -11.18
C VAL A 232 8.71 5.93 -11.10
N TYR A 233 8.38 6.41 -9.90
CA TYR A 233 7.35 7.43 -9.75
C TYR A 233 7.75 8.78 -10.35
N GLN A 234 9.01 9.18 -10.26
CA GLN A 234 9.49 10.44 -10.83
C GLN A 234 9.48 10.42 -12.36
N HIS A 235 10.02 9.38 -12.99
CA HIS A 235 10.13 9.37 -14.45
C HIS A 235 8.77 9.17 -15.17
N ARG A 236 7.74 8.63 -14.50
CA ARG A 236 6.38 8.53 -15.07
C ARG A 236 5.75 9.88 -15.42
N GLU A 237 6.25 10.96 -14.84
CA GLU A 237 5.77 12.32 -15.09
C GLU A 237 6.68 13.09 -16.10
N LEU A 238 7.70 12.43 -16.68
CA LEU A 238 8.69 13.03 -17.56
C LEU A 238 8.52 12.56 -19.00
N GLY A 239 8.98 13.40 -19.94
CA GLY A 239 9.18 12.96 -21.32
C GLY A 239 10.32 11.93 -21.43
N MET A 240 10.32 11.11 -22.49
CA MET A 240 11.18 9.93 -22.63
C MET A 240 12.68 10.23 -22.42
N GLU A 241 13.20 11.31 -23.01
CA GLU A 241 14.62 11.69 -22.90
C GLU A 241 14.99 12.03 -21.46
N ALA A 242 14.22 12.88 -20.79
CA ALA A 242 14.45 13.25 -19.41
C ALA A 242 14.28 12.04 -18.46
N ALA A 243 13.34 11.13 -18.75
CA ALA A 243 13.15 9.90 -18.00
C ALA A 243 14.40 8.99 -18.08
N TYR A 244 15.00 8.83 -19.27
CA TYR A 244 16.25 8.06 -19.42
C TYR A 244 17.46 8.73 -18.77
N GLN A 245 17.56 10.06 -18.81
CA GLN A 245 18.61 10.79 -18.11
C GLN A 245 18.53 10.56 -16.60
N LEU A 246 17.34 10.71 -16.01
CA LEU A 246 17.10 10.46 -14.59
C LEU A 246 17.40 8.99 -14.22
N ALA A 247 16.87 8.05 -14.98
CA ALA A 247 17.05 6.62 -14.72
C ALA A 247 18.52 6.19 -14.85
N GLY A 248 19.24 6.67 -15.87
CA GLY A 248 20.66 6.39 -16.07
C GLY A 248 21.53 6.93 -14.93
N GLN A 249 21.27 8.17 -14.48
CA GLN A 249 21.96 8.74 -13.34
C GLN A 249 21.68 7.96 -12.05
N THR A 250 20.42 7.54 -11.86
CA THR A 250 20.03 6.73 -10.69
C THR A 250 20.74 5.37 -10.70
N MET A 251 20.79 4.69 -11.84
CA MET A 251 21.51 3.42 -11.97
C MET A 251 23.01 3.57 -11.70
N ALA A 252 23.63 4.61 -12.25
CA ALA A 252 25.05 4.89 -12.01
C ALA A 252 25.33 5.12 -10.52
N THR A 253 24.49 5.92 -9.85
CA THR A 253 24.59 6.17 -8.42
C THR A 253 24.38 4.88 -7.62
N ASN A 254 23.40 4.04 -7.98
CA ASN A 254 23.16 2.77 -7.30
C ASN A 254 24.35 1.81 -7.47
N MET A 255 25.02 1.79 -8.61
CA MET A 255 26.21 0.97 -8.82
C MET A 255 27.40 1.36 -7.93
N MET A 256 27.41 2.57 -7.37
CA MET A 256 28.42 2.98 -6.37
C MET A 256 28.09 2.50 -4.96
N ASP A 257 26.91 1.95 -4.75
CA ASP A 257 26.48 1.40 -3.47
C ASP A 257 27.16 0.04 -3.19
N GLU A 258 27.56 -0.19 -1.93
CA GLU A 258 28.26 -1.43 -1.54
C GLU A 258 27.45 -2.69 -1.89
N ALA A 259 26.13 -2.66 -1.71
CA ALA A 259 25.27 -3.79 -2.03
C ALA A 259 25.25 -4.09 -3.55
N ALA A 260 25.21 -3.06 -4.40
CA ALA A 260 25.25 -3.26 -5.85
C ALA A 260 26.61 -3.81 -6.30
N GLN A 261 27.70 -3.33 -5.73
CA GLN A 261 29.05 -3.84 -5.99
C GLN A 261 29.22 -5.28 -5.51
N GLU A 262 28.67 -5.62 -4.34
CA GLU A 262 28.63 -7.01 -3.86
C GLU A 262 27.82 -7.90 -4.81
N GLY A 263 26.66 -7.45 -5.26
CA GLY A 263 25.86 -8.16 -6.24
C GLY A 263 26.62 -8.47 -7.53
N ALA A 264 27.35 -7.49 -8.06
CA ALA A 264 28.18 -7.64 -9.25
C ALA A 264 29.34 -8.64 -9.05
N ARG A 265 30.03 -8.57 -7.90
CA ARG A 265 31.08 -9.54 -7.54
C ARG A 265 30.53 -10.95 -7.39
N ALA A 266 29.44 -11.11 -6.63
CA ALA A 266 28.79 -12.40 -6.41
C ALA A 266 28.37 -13.08 -7.72
N PHE A 267 27.82 -12.28 -8.66
CA PHE A 267 27.48 -12.76 -10.00
C PHE A 267 28.73 -13.25 -10.76
N ALA A 268 29.82 -12.47 -10.78
CA ALA A 268 31.07 -12.87 -11.46
C ALA A 268 31.68 -14.14 -10.85
N GLU A 269 31.57 -14.30 -9.53
CA GLU A 269 32.06 -15.44 -8.75
C GLU A 269 31.10 -16.64 -8.72
N LYS A 270 29.93 -16.53 -9.38
CA LYS A 270 28.87 -17.56 -9.43
C LYS A 270 28.39 -18.02 -8.03
N ARG A 271 28.28 -17.11 -7.07
CA ARG A 271 27.75 -17.34 -5.73
C ARG A 271 26.55 -16.45 -5.45
N LEU A 272 25.83 -16.73 -4.38
CA LEU A 272 24.77 -15.83 -3.91
C LEU A 272 25.39 -14.58 -3.26
N PRO A 273 24.79 -13.39 -3.47
CA PRO A 273 25.23 -12.18 -2.81
C PRO A 273 24.90 -12.22 -1.31
N THR A 274 25.74 -11.56 -0.51
CA THR A 274 25.53 -11.38 0.92
C THR A 274 25.35 -9.91 1.21
N TRP A 275 24.14 -9.53 1.62
CA TRP A 275 23.84 -8.15 1.96
C TRP A 275 24.29 -7.85 3.38
N LYS A 276 25.05 -6.78 3.59
CA LYS A 276 25.25 -6.23 4.92
C LYS A 276 23.97 -5.56 5.37
N SER A 277 23.47 -5.94 6.55
CA SER A 277 22.30 -5.38 7.23
C SER A 277 22.53 -3.92 7.62
#